data_cb98286a6dc8e08cad8725cbad5e5840
#
_entry.id   cb98286a6dc8e08cad8725cbad5e5840
#
_cell.length_a   1.000
_cell.length_b   1.000
_cell.length_c   1.000
_cell.angle_alpha   90.00
_cell.angle_beta   90.00
_cell.angle_gamma   90.00
#
_symmetry.space_group_name_H-M   'P 1'
#
loop_
_entity.id
_entity.type
_entity.pdbx_description
1 polymer ?
#
loop_
_entity_poly.entity_id
_entity_poly.type
_entity_poly.pdbx_seq_one_letter_code
_entity_poly.pdbx_strand_id
1 'polypeptide(L)'
;RIGFREVELRDNTGLFVNGKNVIMKGFNRHETSPDTGRTVSRELMEQDIILMKQANVNTVRTAHYPNNTYWYELCDEYGMYVVDEANIEAHGAMHKIPGDDAEKWADVHLDRVKSMVERDKNHPSVIMWSMGNESGAGSVFQILYDWIKARDNTRPVHYFNSRGDGDSTYSDTRSSTYPSVDGSFSGRISLPAVGTDDNPKPYFAHEYAHSMGNSTGNLQEYVDVFEKYDKLIGGCIWDWVDQTFNTPVIEDGTWDGETTYWGYDGDWNTGEYQTWKSGNADFCV
;
A
#
# COMPACT_ATOMS: atom_id res chain seq x y z
N ARG A 1 -15.41 18.93 7.58
CA ARG A 1 -16.23 17.85 8.18
C ARG A 1 -15.52 17.34 9.43
N ILE A 2 -16.27 16.80 10.39
CA ILE A 2 -15.73 16.15 11.59
C ILE A 2 -16.39 14.79 11.67
N GLY A 3 -15.59 13.73 11.86
CA GLY A 3 -16.06 12.37 12.07
C GLY A 3 -15.47 11.79 13.36
N PHE A 4 -16.26 10.98 14.05
CA PHE A 4 -15.81 10.20 15.18
C PHE A 4 -15.86 8.73 14.82
N ARG A 5 -14.82 8.00 15.17
CA ARG A 5 -14.75 6.55 15.00
C ARG A 5 -13.88 5.92 16.08
N GLU A 6 -14.10 4.68 16.33
CA GLU A 6 -13.27 3.81 17.13
C GLU A 6 -12.66 2.75 16.21
N VAL A 7 -11.36 2.50 16.35
CA VAL A 7 -10.65 1.46 15.58
C VAL A 7 -9.94 0.55 16.56
N GLU A 8 -10.18 -0.74 16.45
CA GLU A 8 -9.57 -1.74 17.32
C GLU A 8 -9.02 -2.89 16.47
N LEU A 9 -7.78 -3.28 16.75
CA LEU A 9 -7.29 -4.62 16.41
C LEU A 9 -7.49 -5.52 17.62
N ARG A 10 -8.13 -6.65 17.42
CA ARG A 10 -8.35 -7.65 18.46
C ARG A 10 -7.66 -8.94 18.09
N ASP A 11 -6.84 -9.43 19.01
CA ASP A 11 -6.13 -10.70 18.85
C ASP A 11 -7.07 -11.82 18.44
N ASN A 12 -6.66 -12.61 17.44
CA ASN A 12 -7.42 -13.72 16.84
C ASN A 12 -8.80 -13.39 16.26
N THR A 13 -9.25 -12.15 16.32
CA THR A 13 -10.63 -11.77 15.92
C THR A 13 -10.71 -10.64 14.90
N GLY A 14 -9.57 -9.98 14.58
CA GLY A 14 -9.47 -9.09 13.44
C GLY A 14 -9.57 -7.59 13.73
N LEU A 15 -9.99 -6.85 12.71
CA LEU A 15 -10.14 -5.40 12.72
C LEU A 15 -11.59 -5.01 12.97
N PHE A 16 -11.80 -4.07 13.87
CA PHE A 16 -13.12 -3.53 14.17
C PHE A 16 -13.14 -2.01 13.99
N VAL A 17 -14.17 -1.51 13.32
CA VAL A 17 -14.45 -0.09 13.21
C VAL A 17 -15.86 0.15 13.78
N ASN A 18 -15.95 1.02 14.78
CA ASN A 18 -17.20 1.27 15.51
C ASN A 18 -17.89 -0.02 16.00
N GLY A 19 -17.09 -0.96 16.52
CA GLY A 19 -17.55 -2.24 17.05
C GLY A 19 -17.97 -3.27 16.01
N LYS A 20 -17.88 -2.98 14.70
CA LYS A 20 -18.16 -3.93 13.61
C LYS A 20 -16.89 -4.49 13.05
N ASN A 21 -16.84 -5.82 12.86
CA ASN A 21 -15.74 -6.47 12.16
C ASN A 21 -15.66 -5.97 10.71
N VAL A 22 -14.46 -5.66 10.26
CA VAL A 22 -14.17 -5.14 8.92
C VAL A 22 -13.10 -6.00 8.26
N ILE A 23 -13.39 -6.49 7.06
CA ILE A 23 -12.40 -7.07 6.15
C ILE A 23 -12.03 -5.98 5.14
N MET A 24 -10.76 -5.64 5.08
CA MET A 24 -10.24 -4.68 4.12
C MET A 24 -10.20 -5.31 2.72
N LYS A 25 -11.04 -4.80 1.82
CA LYS A 25 -11.09 -5.15 0.39
C LYS A 25 -10.57 -3.93 -0.36
N GLY A 26 -9.25 -3.84 -0.49
CA GLY A 26 -8.57 -2.62 -0.87
C GLY A 26 -7.66 -2.71 -2.07
N PHE A 27 -7.17 -1.54 -2.45
CA PHE A 27 -6.12 -1.37 -3.44
C PHE A 27 -4.99 -0.49 -2.90
N ASN A 28 -3.78 -0.77 -3.34
CA ASN A 28 -2.68 0.18 -3.28
C ASN A 28 -2.90 1.23 -4.37
N ARG A 29 -2.65 2.50 -4.07
CA ARG A 29 -2.84 3.59 -5.02
C ARG A 29 -1.63 4.51 -5.06
N HIS A 30 -1.02 4.58 -6.23
CA HIS A 30 -0.10 5.66 -6.58
C HIS A 30 -0.86 6.90 -7.02
N GLU A 31 -0.32 8.09 -6.71
CA GLU A 31 -0.77 9.32 -7.36
C GLU A 31 -0.10 9.43 -8.72
N THR A 32 -0.82 9.05 -9.75
CA THR A 32 -0.32 9.04 -11.12
C THR A 32 -1.40 9.45 -12.11
N SER A 33 -0.97 10.12 -13.16
CA SER A 33 -1.79 10.48 -14.30
C SER A 33 -0.98 10.24 -15.57
N PRO A 34 -1.56 9.63 -16.61
CA PRO A 34 -0.83 9.38 -17.85
C PRO A 34 -0.36 10.64 -18.57
N ASP A 35 -1.02 11.77 -18.34
CA ASP A 35 -0.72 13.03 -19.04
C ASP A 35 0.12 14.01 -18.20
N THR A 36 0.04 13.94 -16.88
CA THR A 36 0.65 14.92 -15.98
C THR A 36 1.55 14.31 -14.90
N GLY A 37 1.79 13.00 -14.98
CA GLY A 37 2.68 12.29 -14.04
C GLY A 37 2.15 12.33 -12.61
N ARG A 38 2.95 12.80 -11.70
CA ARG A 38 2.63 12.87 -10.26
C ARG A 38 1.69 14.03 -9.89
N THR A 39 1.30 14.87 -10.85
CA THR A 39 0.32 15.93 -10.63
C THR A 39 -1.06 15.45 -11.02
N VAL A 40 -1.81 14.92 -10.05
CA VAL A 40 -3.14 14.36 -10.28
C VAL A 40 -4.22 15.42 -10.12
N SER A 41 -5.12 15.53 -11.08
CA SER A 41 -6.24 16.47 -11.01
C SER A 41 -7.30 16.03 -10.00
N ARG A 42 -8.16 16.98 -9.56
CA ARG A 42 -9.29 16.66 -8.68
C ARG A 42 -10.28 15.71 -9.36
N GLU A 43 -10.53 15.95 -10.63
CA GLU A 43 -11.47 15.16 -11.44
C GLU A 43 -11.01 13.70 -11.54
N LEU A 44 -9.70 13.46 -11.71
CA LEU A 44 -9.15 12.11 -11.74
C LEU A 44 -9.25 11.43 -10.37
N MET A 45 -8.97 12.14 -9.27
CA MET A 45 -9.16 11.61 -7.91
C MET A 45 -10.62 11.27 -7.63
N GLU A 46 -11.57 12.12 -8.07
CA GLU A 46 -13.01 11.83 -7.95
C GLU A 46 -13.41 10.62 -8.79
N GLN A 47 -12.88 10.48 -9.99
CA GLN A 47 -13.11 9.30 -10.82
C GLN A 47 -12.58 8.03 -10.16
N ASP A 48 -11.37 8.04 -9.63
CA ASP A 48 -10.77 6.90 -8.92
C ASP A 48 -11.68 6.43 -7.79
N ILE A 49 -12.09 7.32 -6.90
CA ILE A 49 -12.88 6.93 -5.73
C ILE A 49 -14.27 6.43 -6.12
N ILE A 50 -14.90 7.01 -7.15
CA ILE A 50 -16.19 6.57 -7.66
C ILE A 50 -16.08 5.15 -8.23
N LEU A 51 -15.07 4.87 -9.04
CA LEU A 51 -14.83 3.55 -9.61
C LEU A 51 -14.52 2.51 -8.51
N MET A 52 -13.71 2.86 -7.52
CA MET A 52 -13.45 2.02 -6.36
C MET A 52 -14.75 1.66 -5.62
N LYS A 53 -15.61 2.64 -5.37
CA LYS A 53 -16.91 2.40 -4.70
C LYS A 53 -17.85 1.54 -5.54
N GLN A 54 -17.89 1.73 -6.86
CA GLN A 54 -18.67 0.88 -7.77
C GLN A 54 -18.19 -0.58 -7.79
N ALA A 55 -16.90 -0.80 -7.58
CA ALA A 55 -16.29 -2.12 -7.45
C ALA A 55 -16.36 -2.70 -6.02
N ASN A 56 -17.12 -2.08 -5.10
CA ASN A 56 -17.22 -2.48 -3.68
C ASN A 56 -15.89 -2.46 -2.92
N VAL A 57 -14.94 -1.66 -3.36
CA VAL A 57 -13.71 -1.40 -2.61
C VAL A 57 -14.04 -0.58 -1.37
N ASN A 58 -13.47 -0.94 -0.23
CA ASN A 58 -13.69 -0.23 1.03
C ASN A 58 -12.42 0.37 1.63
N THR A 59 -11.25 0.03 1.08
CA THR A 59 -9.95 0.44 1.64
C THR A 59 -9.00 0.88 0.54
N VAL A 60 -8.19 1.90 0.82
CA VAL A 60 -7.04 2.28 0.01
C VAL A 60 -5.80 2.41 0.88
N ARG A 61 -4.66 1.88 0.40
CA ARG A 61 -3.35 2.18 0.97
C ARG A 61 -2.66 3.19 0.07
N THR A 62 -2.16 4.27 0.67
CA THR A 62 -1.46 5.34 -0.04
C THR A 62 -0.02 4.93 -0.32
N ALA A 63 0.17 4.07 -1.31
CA ALA A 63 1.48 3.53 -1.65
C ALA A 63 2.27 4.51 -2.53
N HIS A 64 3.51 4.89 -2.17
CA HIS A 64 4.21 4.65 -0.90
C HIS A 64 4.55 6.00 -0.26
N TYR A 65 3.57 6.87 -0.13
CA TYR A 65 3.67 8.23 0.39
C TYR A 65 2.29 8.80 0.72
N PRO A 66 2.21 9.77 1.63
CA PRO A 66 0.96 10.48 1.88
C PRO A 66 0.46 11.17 0.60
N ASN A 67 -0.79 10.92 0.24
CA ASN A 67 -1.41 11.46 -0.98
C ASN A 67 -1.78 12.95 -0.83
N ASN A 68 -2.32 13.54 -1.90
CA ASN A 68 -2.89 14.89 -1.90
C ASN A 68 -3.98 15.03 -0.82
N THR A 69 -4.05 16.16 -0.13
CA THR A 69 -5.05 16.38 0.93
C THR A 69 -6.49 16.21 0.46
N TYR A 70 -6.77 16.56 -0.80
CA TYR A 70 -8.10 16.38 -1.38
C TYR A 70 -8.52 14.90 -1.47
N TRP A 71 -7.57 13.99 -1.66
CA TRP A 71 -7.84 12.55 -1.63
C TRP A 71 -8.44 12.10 -0.29
N TYR A 72 -7.91 12.60 0.82
CA TYR A 72 -8.44 12.26 2.15
C TYR A 72 -9.82 12.88 2.38
N GLU A 73 -10.07 14.10 1.87
CA GLU A 73 -11.41 14.70 1.91
C GLU A 73 -12.43 13.82 1.16
N LEU A 74 -12.06 13.28 0.00
CA LEU A 74 -12.89 12.33 -0.75
C LEU A 74 -13.08 11.02 0.02
N CYS A 75 -12.01 10.47 0.61
CA CYS A 75 -12.12 9.26 1.43
C CYS A 75 -13.06 9.45 2.62
N ASP A 76 -13.01 10.61 3.28
CA ASP A 76 -13.93 10.98 4.36
C ASP A 76 -15.38 11.07 3.86
N GLU A 77 -15.59 11.63 2.67
CA GLU A 77 -16.92 11.82 2.09
C GLU A 77 -17.56 10.52 1.63
N TYR A 78 -16.79 9.70 0.92
CA TYR A 78 -17.28 8.44 0.33
C TYR A 78 -17.22 7.25 1.28
N GLY A 79 -16.67 7.43 2.50
CA GLY A 79 -16.54 6.37 3.49
C GLY A 79 -15.54 5.30 3.08
N MET A 80 -14.39 5.70 2.54
CA MET A 80 -13.28 4.83 2.22
C MET A 80 -12.34 4.75 3.43
N TYR A 81 -11.95 3.57 3.86
CA TYR A 81 -10.88 3.40 4.83
C TYR A 81 -9.51 3.67 4.21
N VAL A 82 -8.63 4.30 4.97
CA VAL A 82 -7.29 4.65 4.51
C VAL A 82 -6.25 4.00 5.42
N VAL A 83 -5.32 3.28 4.81
CA VAL A 83 -4.02 2.95 5.38
C VAL A 83 -3.05 4.00 4.87
N ASP A 84 -2.73 4.98 5.73
CA ASP A 84 -1.92 6.13 5.35
C ASP A 84 -0.44 5.84 5.55
N GLU A 85 0.36 5.96 4.48
CA GLU A 85 1.73 5.50 4.47
C GLU A 85 2.74 6.64 4.39
N ALA A 86 3.74 6.59 5.28
CA ALA A 86 4.85 7.52 5.28
C ALA A 86 5.76 7.27 4.07
N ASN A 87 6.31 8.33 3.51
CA ASN A 87 7.25 8.27 2.39
C ASN A 87 8.61 7.69 2.83
N ILE A 88 8.61 6.40 3.13
CA ILE A 88 9.80 5.60 3.44
C ILE A 88 9.73 4.34 2.59
N GLU A 89 10.38 4.40 1.45
CA GLU A 89 10.48 3.32 0.47
C GLU A 89 11.93 3.17 0.04
N ALA A 90 12.47 1.98 0.10
CA ALA A 90 13.85 1.71 -0.29
C ALA A 90 14.00 0.53 -1.24
N HIS A 91 12.94 -0.23 -1.52
CA HIS A 91 12.86 -1.38 -2.42
C HIS A 91 14.24 -2.01 -2.78
N GLY A 92 14.78 -1.73 -3.97
CA GLY A 92 16.08 -2.23 -4.44
C GLY A 92 17.30 -1.75 -3.60
N ALA A 93 17.12 -0.77 -2.73
CA ALA A 93 18.15 -0.23 -1.85
C ALA A 93 17.99 -0.62 -0.37
N MET A 94 17.04 -1.49 -0.02
CA MET A 94 16.74 -1.87 1.36
C MET A 94 17.95 -2.43 2.15
N HIS A 95 18.96 -2.94 1.45
CA HIS A 95 20.22 -3.37 2.07
C HIS A 95 21.23 -2.24 2.26
N LYS A 96 21.00 -1.08 1.65
CA LYS A 96 21.89 0.10 1.71
C LYS A 96 21.38 1.15 2.68
N ILE A 97 20.12 1.05 3.09
CA ILE A 97 19.44 1.92 4.06
C ILE A 97 18.99 1.03 5.22
N PRO A 98 19.92 0.56 6.05
CA PRO A 98 19.59 -0.36 7.12
C PRO A 98 18.74 0.32 8.19
N GLY A 99 17.61 -0.28 8.52
CA GLY A 99 16.74 0.18 9.59
C GLY A 99 17.35 0.06 10.99
N ASP A 100 18.52 -0.55 11.13
CA ASP A 100 19.27 -0.66 12.38
C ASP A 100 20.35 0.43 12.56
N ASP A 101 20.58 1.30 11.55
CA ASP A 101 21.46 2.47 11.65
C ASP A 101 20.65 3.70 12.13
N ALA A 102 20.25 3.67 13.42
CA ALA A 102 19.42 4.73 13.99
C ALA A 102 20.12 6.09 14.04
N GLU A 103 21.44 6.12 14.26
CA GLU A 103 22.21 7.37 14.29
C GLU A 103 22.10 8.14 12.97
N LYS A 104 22.01 7.42 11.88
CA LYS A 104 22.01 7.99 10.54
C LYS A 104 20.61 8.28 10.00
N TRP A 105 19.64 7.41 10.28
CA TRP A 105 18.36 7.43 9.58
C TRP A 105 17.16 7.81 10.45
N ALA A 106 17.26 7.75 11.78
CA ALA A 106 16.12 7.95 12.66
C ALA A 106 15.46 9.32 12.48
N ASP A 107 16.23 10.40 12.45
CA ASP A 107 15.69 11.75 12.35
C ASP A 107 14.95 11.99 11.03
N VAL A 108 15.54 11.52 9.91
CA VAL A 108 14.95 11.68 8.58
C VAL A 108 13.65 10.88 8.43
N HIS A 109 13.64 9.65 8.93
CA HIS A 109 12.44 8.80 8.88
C HIS A 109 11.37 9.33 9.83
N LEU A 110 11.78 9.77 11.03
CA LEU A 110 10.86 10.32 12.01
C LEU A 110 10.21 11.62 11.53
N ASP A 111 10.92 12.48 10.82
CA ASP A 111 10.38 13.69 10.22
C ASP A 111 9.26 13.37 9.23
N ARG A 112 9.45 12.36 8.36
CA ARG A 112 8.43 11.91 7.40
C ARG A 112 7.18 11.37 8.09
N VAL A 113 7.36 10.51 9.09
CA VAL A 113 6.25 9.97 9.89
C VAL A 113 5.50 11.07 10.63
N LYS A 114 6.22 12.00 11.27
CA LYS A 114 5.63 13.15 11.97
C LYS A 114 4.81 14.01 11.01
N SER A 115 5.36 14.33 9.86
CA SER A 115 4.70 15.15 8.85
C SER A 115 3.39 14.52 8.39
N MET A 116 3.36 13.22 8.11
CA MET A 116 2.17 12.47 7.77
C MET A 116 1.14 12.52 8.90
N VAL A 117 1.50 12.05 10.08
CA VAL A 117 0.57 11.92 11.21
C VAL A 117 0.00 13.29 11.62
N GLU A 118 0.84 14.33 11.72
CA GLU A 118 0.36 15.67 12.10
C GLU A 118 -0.56 16.29 11.05
N ARG A 119 -0.33 16.03 9.77
CA ARG A 119 -1.17 16.50 8.69
C ARG A 119 -2.54 15.81 8.69
N ASP A 120 -2.53 14.45 8.80
CA ASP A 120 -3.70 13.64 8.43
C ASP A 120 -4.48 13.08 9.64
N LYS A 121 -4.02 13.30 10.88
CA LYS A 121 -4.65 12.79 12.11
C LYS A 121 -6.13 13.13 12.28
N ASN A 122 -6.61 14.19 11.64
CA ASN A 122 -7.99 14.63 11.75
C ASN A 122 -8.94 14.03 10.71
N HIS A 123 -8.42 13.21 9.77
CA HIS A 123 -9.24 12.49 8.82
C HIS A 123 -9.82 11.22 9.44
N PRO A 124 -11.16 11.11 9.57
CA PRO A 124 -11.78 9.91 10.12
C PRO A 124 -11.64 8.69 9.22
N SER A 125 -11.40 8.87 7.94
CA SER A 125 -11.10 7.79 6.99
C SER A 125 -9.79 7.07 7.28
N VAL A 126 -8.78 7.76 7.84
CA VAL A 126 -7.51 7.14 8.22
C VAL A 126 -7.73 6.22 9.41
N ILE A 127 -7.65 4.91 9.21
CA ILE A 127 -7.87 3.89 10.24
C ILE A 127 -6.60 3.17 10.67
N MET A 128 -5.51 3.32 9.92
CA MET A 128 -4.22 2.68 10.19
C MET A 128 -3.08 3.58 9.70
N TRP A 129 -2.02 3.69 10.50
CA TRP A 129 -0.77 4.32 10.09
C TRP A 129 0.19 3.26 9.54
N SER A 130 0.80 3.51 8.39
CA SER A 130 1.89 2.70 7.85
C SER A 130 3.21 3.47 7.90
N MET A 131 4.24 2.86 8.46
CA MET A 131 5.54 3.52 8.63
C MET A 131 6.39 3.52 7.37
N GLY A 132 5.90 2.94 6.28
CA GLY A 132 6.61 2.84 5.01
C GLY A 132 6.56 1.44 4.41
N ASN A 133 7.34 1.23 3.36
CA ASN A 133 7.38 0.00 2.59
C ASN A 133 8.84 -0.45 2.37
N GLU A 134 9.06 -1.76 2.37
CA GLU A 134 10.27 -2.47 1.93
C GLU A 134 11.61 -1.75 2.21
N SER A 135 11.76 -1.16 3.40
CA SER A 135 12.93 -0.39 3.81
C SER A 135 13.77 -1.08 4.88
N GLY A 136 13.71 -2.40 4.93
CA GLY A 136 14.45 -3.22 5.88
C GLY A 136 13.80 -3.30 7.26
N ALA A 137 14.57 -3.67 8.26
CA ALA A 137 14.11 -3.88 9.64
C ALA A 137 15.14 -3.31 10.62
N GLY A 138 14.70 -2.93 11.82
CA GLY A 138 15.64 -2.55 12.88
C GLY A 138 15.14 -1.45 13.82
N SER A 139 16.06 -0.93 14.60
CA SER A 139 15.81 0.02 15.70
C SER A 139 15.16 1.34 15.26
N VAL A 140 15.38 1.77 14.01
CA VAL A 140 14.74 2.97 13.46
C VAL A 140 13.22 2.81 13.50
N PHE A 141 12.70 1.67 13.05
CA PHE A 141 11.23 1.44 13.02
C PHE A 141 10.65 1.32 14.42
N GLN A 142 11.39 0.85 15.42
CA GLN A 142 10.94 0.89 16.81
C GLN A 142 10.78 2.34 17.29
N ILE A 143 11.71 3.23 16.94
CA ILE A 143 11.61 4.67 17.28
C ILE A 143 10.37 5.29 16.63
N LEU A 144 10.09 4.97 15.35
CA LEU A 144 8.91 5.48 14.64
C LEU A 144 7.62 4.99 15.29
N TYR A 145 7.55 3.69 15.57
CA TYR A 145 6.40 3.07 16.22
C TYR A 145 6.11 3.70 17.59
N ASP A 146 7.12 3.80 18.44
CA ASP A 146 7.00 4.37 19.78
C ASP A 146 6.49 5.82 19.71
N TRP A 147 7.00 6.60 18.75
CA TRP A 147 6.54 7.97 18.55
C TRP A 147 5.08 8.04 18.10
N ILE A 148 4.67 7.21 17.12
CA ILE A 148 3.28 7.17 16.65
C ILE A 148 2.36 6.80 17.82
N LYS A 149 2.67 5.72 18.55
CA LYS A 149 1.84 5.25 19.67
C LYS A 149 1.74 6.28 20.81
N ALA A 150 2.80 7.04 21.04
CA ALA A 150 2.78 8.14 22.02
C ALA A 150 1.95 9.34 21.52
N ARG A 151 1.90 9.58 20.20
CA ARG A 151 1.19 10.70 19.60
C ARG A 151 -0.27 10.39 19.30
N ASP A 152 -0.55 9.20 18.81
CA ASP A 152 -1.88 8.69 18.45
C ASP A 152 -1.98 7.20 18.77
N ASN A 153 -2.57 6.87 19.90
CA ASN A 153 -2.84 5.49 20.31
C ASN A 153 -4.22 4.98 19.88
N THR A 154 -4.95 5.75 19.06
CA THR A 154 -6.32 5.42 18.63
C THR A 154 -6.36 4.64 17.33
N ARG A 155 -5.22 4.52 16.66
CA ARG A 155 -5.06 3.78 15.39
C ARG A 155 -3.97 2.73 15.53
N PRO A 156 -4.14 1.57 14.91
CA PRO A 156 -3.04 0.62 14.75
C PRO A 156 -1.95 1.17 13.84
N VAL A 157 -0.74 0.65 14.06
CA VAL A 157 0.44 0.95 13.26
C VAL A 157 0.84 -0.32 12.51
N HIS A 158 1.05 -0.17 11.21
CA HIS A 158 1.49 -1.21 10.30
C HIS A 158 2.92 -0.94 9.80
N TYR A 159 3.70 -1.99 9.66
CA TYR A 159 4.93 -2.00 8.88
C TYR A 159 5.29 -3.42 8.46
N PHE A 160 5.68 -3.58 7.20
CA PHE A 160 6.26 -4.82 6.70
C PHE A 160 7.78 -4.71 6.65
N ASN A 161 8.46 -5.54 7.41
CA ASN A 161 9.90 -5.50 7.58
C ASN A 161 10.69 -6.30 6.53
N SER A 162 10.05 -6.75 5.45
CA SER A 162 10.62 -7.57 4.37
C SER A 162 11.24 -8.90 4.84
N ARG A 163 10.83 -9.40 6.00
CA ARG A 163 11.36 -10.64 6.60
C ARG A 163 10.25 -11.54 7.12
N GLY A 164 10.35 -12.83 6.76
CA GLY A 164 9.49 -13.89 7.30
C GLY A 164 8.00 -13.62 7.14
N ASP A 165 7.27 -13.79 8.23
CA ASP A 165 5.81 -13.56 8.32
C ASP A 165 5.45 -12.11 8.70
N GLY A 166 6.42 -11.20 8.65
CA GLY A 166 6.24 -9.80 8.97
C GLY A 166 5.91 -9.49 10.42
N ASP A 167 6.03 -10.45 11.33
CA ASP A 167 5.85 -10.17 12.75
C ASP A 167 7.02 -9.37 13.32
N SER A 168 6.71 -8.32 14.07
CA SER A 168 7.69 -7.46 14.70
C SER A 168 7.12 -6.76 15.93
N THR A 169 7.98 -6.25 16.80
CA THR A 169 7.59 -5.48 17.98
C THR A 169 7.10 -4.07 17.65
N TYR A 170 7.40 -3.59 16.45
CA TYR A 170 7.07 -2.26 15.95
C TYR A 170 5.94 -2.26 14.91
N SER A 171 5.10 -3.27 14.91
CA SER A 171 3.87 -3.31 14.11
C SER A 171 2.75 -3.98 14.88
N ASP A 172 1.55 -3.41 14.84
CA ASP A 172 0.36 -4.00 15.45
C ASP A 172 -0.23 -5.12 14.58
N THR A 173 0.23 -5.26 13.33
CA THR A 173 -0.18 -6.30 12.39
C THR A 173 0.99 -7.17 11.97
N ARG A 174 0.70 -8.42 11.62
CA ARG A 174 1.60 -9.23 10.78
C ARG A 174 1.31 -8.92 9.32
N SER A 175 2.30 -9.13 8.45
CA SER A 175 2.12 -8.85 7.03
C SER A 175 3.17 -9.54 6.17
N SER A 176 2.84 -9.77 4.90
CA SER A 176 3.82 -10.10 3.86
C SER A 176 3.33 -9.61 2.50
N THR A 177 4.24 -9.44 1.56
CA THR A 177 3.92 -9.21 0.15
C THR A 177 3.49 -10.51 -0.52
N TYR A 178 2.44 -10.46 -1.31
CA TYR A 178 1.98 -11.54 -2.20
C TYR A 178 1.86 -12.90 -1.51
N PRO A 179 1.09 -13.02 -0.43
CA PRO A 179 0.88 -14.31 0.23
C PRO A 179 0.18 -15.29 -0.71
N SER A 180 0.46 -16.58 -0.51
CA SER A 180 -0.22 -17.65 -1.26
C SER A 180 -1.61 -17.89 -0.69
N VAL A 181 -2.61 -17.95 -1.55
CA VAL A 181 -4.01 -18.19 -1.18
C VAL A 181 -4.25 -19.59 -0.60
N ASP A 182 -3.48 -20.57 -1.02
CA ASP A 182 -3.63 -21.98 -0.63
C ASP A 182 -2.35 -22.63 -0.09
N GLY A 183 -1.22 -21.89 -0.14
CA GLY A 183 0.10 -22.41 0.24
C GLY A 183 0.84 -23.17 -0.88
N SER A 184 0.29 -23.23 -2.08
CA SER A 184 0.92 -23.95 -3.21
C SER A 184 2.13 -23.20 -3.79
N PHE A 185 2.22 -21.87 -3.56
CA PHE A 185 3.29 -21.04 -4.09
C PHE A 185 4.53 -21.08 -3.20
N SER A 186 5.57 -21.77 -3.64
CA SER A 186 6.83 -21.93 -2.89
C SER A 186 7.48 -20.57 -2.57
N GLY A 187 7.93 -20.43 -1.33
CA GLY A 187 8.61 -19.24 -0.84
C GLY A 187 7.69 -18.08 -0.43
N ARG A 188 6.37 -18.27 -0.51
CA ARG A 188 5.39 -17.31 -0.01
C ARG A 188 4.65 -17.84 1.22
N ILE A 189 4.24 -16.92 2.08
CA ILE A 189 3.41 -17.26 3.25
C ILE A 189 2.05 -17.79 2.78
N SER A 190 1.59 -18.85 3.43
CA SER A 190 0.27 -19.43 3.20
C SER A 190 -0.77 -18.71 4.06
N LEU A 191 -1.78 -18.09 3.47
CA LEU A 191 -2.89 -17.46 4.20
C LEU A 191 -3.65 -18.45 5.10
N PRO A 192 -3.98 -19.69 4.66
CA PRO A 192 -4.57 -20.69 5.54
C PRO A 192 -3.69 -21.06 6.73
N ALA A 193 -2.37 -21.14 6.54
CA ALA A 193 -1.44 -21.44 7.64
C ALA A 193 -1.42 -20.29 8.67
N VAL A 194 -1.36 -19.03 8.21
CA VAL A 194 -1.49 -17.86 9.09
C VAL A 194 -2.83 -17.85 9.81
N GLY A 195 -3.92 -18.15 9.10
CA GLY A 195 -5.27 -18.18 9.66
C GLY A 195 -5.45 -19.17 10.81
N THR A 196 -4.63 -20.21 10.87
CA THR A 196 -4.73 -21.31 11.85
C THR A 196 -3.56 -21.42 12.83
N ASP A 197 -2.52 -20.61 12.69
CA ASP A 197 -1.37 -20.64 13.62
C ASP A 197 -1.71 -20.05 15.00
N ASP A 198 -0.81 -20.27 15.97
CA ASP A 198 -1.01 -19.83 17.36
C ASP A 198 -0.66 -18.34 17.58
N ASN A 199 -0.14 -17.62 16.57
CA ASN A 199 0.15 -16.21 16.71
C ASN A 199 -1.15 -15.40 16.71
N PRO A 200 -1.49 -14.68 17.79
CA PRO A 200 -2.78 -14.01 17.92
C PRO A 200 -2.89 -12.73 17.08
N LYS A 201 -1.77 -12.16 16.65
CA LYS A 201 -1.72 -10.85 15.98
C LYS A 201 -2.43 -10.90 14.62
N PRO A 202 -3.37 -9.96 14.33
CA PRO A 202 -4.05 -9.87 13.05
C PRO A 202 -3.08 -9.72 11.87
N TYR A 203 -3.45 -10.31 10.74
CA TYR A 203 -2.64 -10.32 9.52
C TYR A 203 -3.28 -9.45 8.44
N PHE A 204 -2.49 -8.53 7.90
CA PHE A 204 -2.83 -7.63 6.80
C PHE A 204 -2.01 -7.95 5.55
N ALA A 205 -2.65 -8.37 4.46
CA ALA A 205 -1.99 -8.56 3.16
C ALA A 205 -1.83 -7.20 2.46
N HIS A 206 -0.85 -6.39 2.90
CA HIS A 206 -0.68 -5.04 2.40
C HIS A 206 -0.45 -4.95 0.89
N GLU A 207 0.07 -6.02 0.29
CA GLU A 207 0.15 -6.22 -1.16
C GLU A 207 -0.17 -7.67 -1.51
N TYR A 208 -1.17 -7.87 -2.38
CA TYR A 208 -1.51 -9.18 -2.92
C TYR A 208 -2.04 -9.07 -4.35
N ALA A 209 -2.18 -10.20 -5.05
CA ALA A 209 -2.73 -10.31 -6.39
C ALA A 209 -2.15 -9.25 -7.35
N HIS A 210 -0.81 -9.24 -7.51
CA HIS A 210 -0.09 -8.30 -8.36
C HIS A 210 -0.75 -8.15 -9.74
N SER A 211 -1.21 -6.93 -10.06
CA SER A 211 -2.10 -6.62 -11.19
C SER A 211 -1.48 -5.73 -12.25
N MET A 212 -0.16 -5.58 -12.25
CA MET A 212 0.54 -4.81 -13.28
C MET A 212 0.71 -5.66 -14.54
N GLY A 213 0.49 -5.05 -15.71
CA GLY A 213 0.56 -5.73 -16.99
C GLY A 213 -0.54 -6.80 -17.17
N ASN A 214 -0.24 -7.86 -17.88
CA ASN A 214 -1.19 -8.95 -18.13
C ASN A 214 -1.25 -9.93 -16.95
N SER A 215 -1.91 -9.56 -15.91
CA SER A 215 -1.98 -10.31 -14.67
C SER A 215 -3.34 -10.19 -14.00
N THR A 216 -3.41 -10.59 -12.77
CA THR A 216 -4.53 -10.69 -11.84
C THR A 216 -5.33 -11.98 -12.00
N GLY A 217 -5.38 -12.75 -10.92
CA GLY A 217 -6.16 -13.97 -10.82
C GLY A 217 -6.46 -14.29 -9.36
N ASN A 218 -7.32 -15.28 -9.15
CA ASN A 218 -7.64 -15.85 -7.84
C ASN A 218 -8.25 -14.85 -6.84
N LEU A 219 -8.88 -13.76 -7.31
CA LEU A 219 -9.43 -12.74 -6.41
C LEU A 219 -10.53 -13.30 -5.52
N GLN A 220 -11.38 -14.18 -6.06
CA GLN A 220 -12.44 -14.82 -5.27
C GLN A 220 -11.85 -15.71 -4.18
N GLU A 221 -10.83 -16.50 -4.50
CA GLU A 221 -10.16 -17.38 -3.54
C GLU A 221 -9.48 -16.58 -2.41
N TYR A 222 -8.90 -15.40 -2.72
CA TYR A 222 -8.37 -14.50 -1.69
C TYR A 222 -9.48 -14.01 -0.77
N VAL A 223 -10.60 -13.55 -1.31
CA VAL A 223 -11.74 -13.08 -0.52
C VAL A 223 -12.29 -14.20 0.35
N ASP A 224 -12.47 -15.41 -0.19
CA ASP A 224 -12.96 -16.57 0.54
C ASP A 224 -12.05 -16.93 1.74
N VAL A 225 -10.74 -16.83 1.56
CA VAL A 225 -9.77 -17.09 2.64
C VAL A 225 -9.80 -15.97 3.69
N PHE A 226 -9.87 -14.71 3.28
CA PHE A 226 -10.01 -13.60 4.24
C PHE A 226 -11.32 -13.70 5.04
N GLU A 227 -12.41 -14.11 4.43
CA GLU A 227 -13.70 -14.28 5.13
C GLU A 227 -13.75 -15.52 6.00
N LYS A 228 -12.86 -16.49 5.76
CA LYS A 228 -12.82 -17.76 6.50
C LYS A 228 -12.12 -17.67 7.86
N TYR A 229 -11.13 -16.80 8.00
CA TYR A 229 -10.29 -16.75 9.19
C TYR A 229 -10.32 -15.34 9.81
N ASP A 230 -10.87 -15.22 11.00
CA ASP A 230 -11.14 -13.93 11.65
C ASP A 230 -9.90 -13.03 11.82
N LYS A 231 -8.72 -13.61 12.02
CA LYS A 231 -7.49 -12.82 12.16
C LYS A 231 -6.87 -12.33 10.84
N LEU A 232 -7.40 -12.77 9.69
CA LEU A 232 -7.03 -12.22 8.39
C LEU A 232 -7.90 -10.99 8.11
N ILE A 233 -7.35 -9.81 8.29
CA ILE A 233 -8.11 -8.55 8.18
C ILE A 233 -8.24 -8.04 6.74
N GLY A 234 -7.94 -8.89 5.74
CA GLY A 234 -7.99 -8.54 4.33
C GLY A 234 -6.68 -7.96 3.82
N GLY A 235 -6.74 -7.13 2.77
CA GLY A 235 -5.55 -6.58 2.14
C GLY A 235 -5.81 -5.56 1.05
N CYS A 236 -4.73 -5.13 0.42
CA CYS A 236 -4.73 -4.22 -0.71
C CYS A 236 -4.10 -4.87 -1.94
N ILE A 237 -4.83 -4.94 -3.04
CA ILE A 237 -4.33 -5.43 -4.33
C ILE A 237 -3.23 -4.49 -4.82
N TRP A 238 -2.15 -5.03 -5.35
CA TRP A 238 -1.13 -4.26 -6.04
C TRP A 238 -1.40 -4.29 -7.54
N ASP A 239 -1.82 -3.22 -8.23
CA ASP A 239 -2.30 -1.99 -7.63
C ASP A 239 -3.51 -1.44 -8.40
N TRP A 240 -3.95 -0.21 -8.11
CA TRP A 240 -5.19 0.35 -8.64
C TRP A 240 -5.14 0.56 -10.16
N VAL A 241 -4.07 1.19 -10.67
CA VAL A 241 -3.84 1.41 -12.11
C VAL A 241 -2.36 1.34 -12.42
N ASP A 242 -2.02 0.91 -13.64
CA ASP A 242 -0.65 0.97 -14.15
C ASP A 242 -0.17 2.43 -14.20
N GLN A 243 1.09 2.68 -13.77
CA GLN A 243 1.70 4.00 -13.78
C GLN A 243 2.27 4.31 -15.16
N THR A 244 1.41 4.31 -16.17
CA THR A 244 1.79 4.57 -17.57
C THR A 244 1.76 6.07 -17.91
N PHE A 245 2.51 6.43 -18.94
CA PHE A 245 2.47 7.76 -19.54
C PHE A 245 1.94 7.69 -20.96
N ASN A 246 1.16 8.69 -21.34
CA ASN A 246 0.73 8.91 -22.71
C ASN A 246 1.92 9.43 -23.52
N THR A 247 2.64 8.52 -24.16
CA THR A 247 3.96 8.78 -24.76
C THR A 247 3.84 8.91 -26.28
N PRO A 248 4.39 9.98 -26.90
CA PRO A 248 4.42 10.13 -28.35
C PRO A 248 5.17 9.00 -29.04
N VAL A 249 4.62 8.49 -30.15
CA VAL A 249 5.36 7.61 -31.06
C VAL A 249 6.27 8.45 -31.93
N ILE A 250 7.58 8.24 -31.82
CA ILE A 250 8.57 8.95 -32.60
C ILE A 250 9.07 8.04 -33.74
N GLU A 251 8.75 8.37 -34.97
CA GLU A 251 9.26 7.72 -36.18
C GLU A 251 10.23 8.66 -36.91
N ASP A 252 11.39 8.16 -37.28
CA ASP A 252 12.45 8.93 -37.96
C ASP A 252 12.78 10.28 -37.29
N GLY A 253 12.68 10.33 -35.94
CA GLY A 253 12.94 11.52 -35.15
C GLY A 253 11.83 12.59 -35.17
N THR A 254 10.64 12.25 -35.68
CA THR A 254 9.47 13.13 -35.75
C THR A 254 8.24 12.47 -35.13
N TRP A 255 7.39 13.30 -34.52
CA TRP A 255 6.07 12.91 -34.05
C TRP A 255 5.01 13.52 -34.98
N ASP A 256 4.01 12.73 -35.33
CA ASP A 256 2.89 13.15 -36.20
C ASP A 256 1.91 14.13 -35.50
N GLY A 257 2.04 14.32 -34.19
CA GLY A 257 1.16 15.14 -33.37
C GLY A 257 -0.08 14.42 -32.85
N GLU A 258 -0.28 13.15 -33.21
CA GLU A 258 -1.50 12.39 -32.84
C GLU A 258 -1.20 11.02 -32.24
N THR A 259 -0.26 10.25 -32.80
CA THR A 259 -0.03 8.87 -32.40
C THR A 259 0.73 8.76 -31.08
N THR A 260 0.13 8.09 -30.12
CA THR A 260 0.72 7.85 -28.79
C THR A 260 0.60 6.39 -28.39
N TYR A 261 1.39 5.97 -27.40
CA TYR A 261 1.28 4.68 -26.75
C TYR A 261 1.36 4.85 -25.22
N TRP A 262 0.91 3.86 -24.49
CA TRP A 262 1.05 3.81 -23.03
C TRP A 262 2.46 3.35 -22.67
N GLY A 263 3.36 4.31 -22.52
CA GLY A 263 4.75 4.06 -22.15
C GLY A 263 4.87 3.70 -20.68
N TYR A 264 5.65 2.68 -20.39
CA TYR A 264 5.87 2.16 -19.05
C TYR A 264 7.31 1.68 -18.89
N ASP A 265 7.94 2.07 -17.76
CA ASP A 265 9.28 1.63 -17.37
C ASP A 265 10.36 1.84 -18.48
N GLY A 266 10.96 0.76 -18.97
CA GLY A 266 12.06 0.80 -19.95
C GLY A 266 11.69 1.27 -21.36
N ASP A 267 10.43 1.55 -21.63
CA ASP A 267 9.94 1.91 -22.96
C ASP A 267 10.54 3.22 -23.51
N TRP A 268 11.04 4.08 -22.62
CA TRP A 268 11.56 5.41 -23.01
C TRP A 268 13.02 5.41 -23.49
N ASN A 269 13.75 4.31 -23.30
CA ASN A 269 15.21 4.32 -23.48
C ASN A 269 15.71 4.01 -24.88
N THR A 270 14.89 3.56 -25.83
CA THR A 270 15.40 2.98 -27.09
C THR A 270 14.66 3.38 -28.36
N GLY A 271 13.52 4.05 -28.29
CA GLY A 271 12.70 4.31 -29.49
C GLY A 271 12.11 3.06 -30.15
N GLU A 272 12.35 1.89 -29.58
CA GLU A 272 11.74 0.64 -29.99
C GLU A 272 10.74 0.20 -28.92
N TYR A 273 9.60 -0.33 -29.32
CA TYR A 273 8.66 -1.00 -28.42
C TYR A 273 9.40 -2.17 -27.74
N GLN A 274 9.90 -1.92 -26.54
CA GLN A 274 10.52 -3.00 -25.78
C GLN A 274 9.44 -3.87 -25.16
N THR A 275 9.19 -5.00 -25.79
CA THR A 275 8.59 -6.13 -25.09
C THR A 275 9.48 -6.44 -23.89
N TRP A 276 8.87 -6.47 -22.72
CA TRP A 276 9.42 -6.95 -21.45
C TRP A 276 10.70 -7.77 -21.60
N LYS A 277 11.84 -7.19 -21.30
CA LYS A 277 13.04 -7.94 -21.01
C LYS A 277 13.15 -8.05 -19.50
N SER A 278 12.80 -9.25 -19.02
CA SER A 278 12.97 -9.64 -17.63
C SER A 278 14.32 -9.20 -17.07
N GLY A 279 14.33 -8.42 -16.02
CA GLY A 279 15.46 -8.35 -15.13
C GLY A 279 15.85 -7.02 -14.51
N ASN A 280 15.34 -5.87 -14.95
CA ASN A 280 15.71 -4.57 -14.37
C ASN A 280 14.58 -3.55 -14.36
N ALA A 281 13.35 -3.98 -14.36
CA ALA A 281 12.23 -3.07 -14.23
C ALA A 281 12.02 -2.71 -12.76
N ASP A 282 12.29 -1.47 -12.39
CA ASP A 282 11.90 -0.93 -11.10
C ASP A 282 10.43 -0.48 -11.18
N PHE A 283 9.53 -1.34 -10.73
CA PHE A 283 8.07 -1.12 -10.75
C PHE A 283 7.55 -0.15 -9.70
N CYS A 284 8.41 0.40 -8.89
CA CYS A 284 8.02 1.13 -7.68
C CYS A 284 8.63 2.52 -7.60
N VAL A 285 8.69 3.26 -8.68
CA VAL A 285 9.26 4.62 -8.61
C VAL A 285 8.19 5.68 -8.65
#